data_aee3c43ab2587e29edaf5df040dae5d6
#
_entry.id   aee3c43ab2587e29edaf5df040dae5d6
#
_cell.length_a   1.000
_cell.length_b   1.000
_cell.length_c   1.000
_cell.angle_alpha   90.00
_cell.angle_beta   90.00
_cell.angle_gamma   90.00
#
_symmetry.space_group_name_H-M   'P 1'
#
loop_
_entity.id
_entity.type
_entity.pdbx_description
1 polymer ?
#
loop_
_entity_poly.entity_id
_entity_poly.type
_entity_poly.pdbx_seq_one_letter_code
_entity_poly.pdbx_strand_id
1 'polypeptide(L)'
;MKKNDPVTHIMSKKPVTLDSSDPVSKARQLFETSGVHHLPVVKGEALEGILSWTDFLRISFGEFGNQDARGLDAVLDHTYTIRDVMKADPVTMPSTGTVRDAAQILSNNSFHSLPVVEGNKLVGIVTSTDLIRYLVEQY
;
A
#
# COMPACT_ATOMS: atom_id res chain seq x y z
N MET A 1 5.74 -15.09 22.13
CA MET A 1 5.76 -15.03 20.66
C MET A 1 6.34 -16.32 20.09
N LYS A 2 5.71 -16.83 19.05
CA LYS A 2 6.21 -18.00 18.35
C LYS A 2 7.18 -17.55 17.26
N LYS A 3 8.33 -18.23 17.16
CA LYS A 3 9.39 -17.86 16.21
C LYS A 3 8.95 -17.91 14.76
N ASN A 4 8.05 -18.81 14.43
CA ASN A 4 7.69 -19.13 13.04
C ASN A 4 6.23 -18.83 12.70
N ASP A 5 5.61 -17.87 13.41
CA ASP A 5 4.25 -17.48 13.05
C ASP A 5 4.20 -17.00 11.60
N PRO A 6 3.32 -17.57 10.76
CA PRO A 6 3.23 -17.16 9.36
C PRO A 6 2.71 -15.73 9.22
N VAL A 7 3.27 -15.00 8.25
CA VAL A 7 2.79 -13.64 7.95
C VAL A 7 1.32 -13.64 7.55
N THR A 8 0.83 -14.72 6.98
CA THR A 8 -0.58 -14.86 6.58
C THR A 8 -1.55 -14.75 7.76
N HIS A 9 -1.07 -14.97 9.00
CA HIS A 9 -1.90 -14.82 10.21
C HIS A 9 -2.20 -13.37 10.56
N ILE A 10 -1.34 -12.43 10.15
CA ILE A 10 -1.48 -11.02 10.53
C ILE A 10 -1.71 -10.08 9.36
N MET A 11 -1.43 -10.50 8.13
CA MET A 11 -1.62 -9.65 6.97
C MET A 11 -3.10 -9.37 6.71
N SER A 12 -3.39 -8.24 6.07
CA SER A 12 -4.70 -8.01 5.49
C SER A 12 -4.82 -8.83 4.21
N LYS A 13 -5.77 -9.75 4.17
CA LYS A 13 -6.08 -10.55 3.00
C LYS A 13 -7.00 -9.74 2.09
N LYS A 14 -6.84 -9.87 0.78
CA LYS A 14 -7.62 -9.12 -0.20
C LYS A 14 -7.60 -7.62 0.10
N PRO A 15 -6.41 -6.99 0.11
CA PRO A 15 -6.33 -5.56 0.39
C PRO A 15 -7.06 -4.74 -0.65
N VAL A 16 -7.46 -3.53 -0.26
CA VAL A 16 -7.97 -2.55 -1.21
C VAL A 16 -6.84 -2.20 -2.18
N THR A 17 -7.10 -2.28 -3.47
CA THR A 17 -6.09 -2.06 -4.50
C THR A 17 -6.53 -1.02 -5.52
N LEU A 18 -5.54 -0.48 -6.24
CA LEU A 18 -5.75 0.29 -7.47
C LEU A 18 -5.35 -0.58 -8.65
N ASP A 19 -6.09 -0.48 -9.74
CA ASP A 19 -5.61 -0.98 -11.03
C ASP A 19 -4.72 0.09 -11.66
N SER A 20 -3.66 -0.32 -12.36
CA SER A 20 -2.72 0.63 -12.97
C SER A 20 -3.38 1.50 -14.04
N SER A 21 -4.54 1.10 -14.55
CA SER A 21 -5.32 1.88 -15.52
C SER A 21 -6.35 2.80 -14.89
N ASP A 22 -6.53 2.74 -13.56
CA ASP A 22 -7.46 3.63 -12.86
C ASP A 22 -7.00 5.10 -12.97
N PRO A 23 -7.95 6.06 -12.92
CA PRO A 23 -7.56 7.46 -12.79
C PRO A 23 -7.00 7.75 -11.39
N VAL A 24 -6.12 8.74 -11.28
CA VAL A 24 -5.49 9.12 -10.00
C VAL A 24 -6.54 9.51 -8.95
N SER A 25 -7.63 10.12 -9.36
CA SER A 25 -8.74 10.49 -8.47
C SER A 25 -9.35 9.28 -7.76
N LYS A 26 -9.23 8.08 -8.34
CA LYS A 26 -9.65 6.84 -7.68
C LYS A 26 -8.86 6.60 -6.40
N ALA A 27 -7.56 6.91 -6.39
CA ALA A 27 -6.74 6.81 -5.20
C ALA A 27 -7.27 7.71 -4.07
N ARG A 28 -7.60 8.97 -4.38
CA ARG A 28 -8.17 9.89 -3.40
C ARG A 28 -9.46 9.29 -2.80
N GLN A 29 -10.36 8.81 -3.65
CA GLN A 29 -11.59 8.16 -3.20
C GLN A 29 -11.33 7.02 -2.24
N LEU A 30 -10.42 6.13 -2.60
CA LEU A 30 -10.11 4.95 -1.78
C LEU A 30 -9.47 5.32 -0.46
N PHE A 31 -8.55 6.28 -0.45
CA PHE A 31 -7.96 6.74 0.81
C PHE A 31 -9.00 7.34 1.74
N GLU A 32 -9.93 8.13 1.21
CA GLU A 32 -10.96 8.78 2.02
C GLU A 32 -12.04 7.82 2.51
N THR A 33 -12.43 6.85 1.68
CA THR A 33 -13.55 5.96 2.01
C THR A 33 -13.16 4.71 2.78
N SER A 34 -11.97 4.19 2.56
CA SER A 34 -11.52 2.93 3.18
C SER A 34 -10.64 3.12 4.40
N GLY A 35 -10.10 4.32 4.60
CA GLY A 35 -9.24 4.60 5.74
C GLY A 35 -7.85 3.96 5.67
N VAL A 36 -7.50 3.33 4.56
CA VAL A 36 -6.18 2.74 4.39
C VAL A 36 -5.14 3.82 4.06
N HIS A 37 -3.87 3.57 4.38
CA HIS A 37 -2.77 4.49 4.13
C HIS A 37 -1.85 4.01 3.00
N HIS A 38 -2.09 2.84 2.47
CA HIS A 38 -1.27 2.23 1.42
C HIS A 38 -2.19 1.50 0.45
N LEU A 39 -2.00 1.75 -0.84
CA LEU A 39 -2.76 1.11 -1.91
C LEU A 39 -1.80 0.36 -2.82
N PRO A 40 -1.79 -0.98 -2.77
CA PRO A 40 -1.08 -1.73 -3.80
C PRO A 40 -1.69 -1.44 -5.17
N VAL A 41 -0.83 -1.32 -6.17
CA VAL A 41 -1.23 -1.10 -7.56
C VAL A 41 -1.01 -2.39 -8.33
N VAL A 42 -2.06 -2.88 -8.97
CA VAL A 42 -2.03 -4.15 -9.69
C VAL A 42 -2.46 -3.95 -11.14
N LYS A 43 -2.07 -4.91 -11.97
CA LYS A 43 -2.65 -5.10 -13.30
C LYS A 43 -3.22 -6.52 -13.30
N GLY A 44 -4.55 -6.62 -13.25
CA GLY A 44 -5.18 -7.90 -12.94
C GLY A 44 -4.81 -8.32 -11.53
N GLU A 45 -4.11 -9.44 -11.38
CA GLU A 45 -3.63 -9.95 -10.09
C GLU A 45 -2.16 -9.63 -9.82
N ALA A 46 -1.43 -9.16 -10.85
CA ALA A 46 0.00 -8.92 -10.76
C ALA A 46 0.30 -7.58 -10.09
N LEU A 47 1.17 -7.62 -9.09
CA LEU A 47 1.60 -6.41 -8.40
C LEU A 47 2.54 -5.60 -9.29
N GLU A 48 2.26 -4.31 -9.45
CA GLU A 48 3.12 -3.38 -10.20
C GLU A 48 3.78 -2.33 -9.31
N GLY A 49 3.10 -1.90 -8.26
CA GLY A 49 3.61 -0.82 -7.43
C GLY A 49 2.82 -0.65 -6.15
N ILE A 50 3.13 0.43 -5.44
CA ILE A 50 2.40 0.82 -4.24
C ILE A 50 2.30 2.33 -4.18
N LEU A 51 1.15 2.84 -3.71
CA LEU A 51 0.93 4.26 -3.50
C LEU A 51 0.56 4.49 -2.05
N SER A 52 1.37 5.28 -1.34
CA SER A 52 1.08 5.64 0.04
C SER A 52 0.26 6.93 0.10
N TRP A 53 -0.51 7.09 1.18
CA TRP A 53 -1.23 8.33 1.47
C TRP A 53 -0.28 9.54 1.51
N THR A 54 0.91 9.35 2.11
CA THR A 54 1.91 10.41 2.21
C THR A 54 2.38 10.87 0.83
N ASP A 55 2.66 9.92 -0.07
CA ASP A 55 3.08 10.25 -1.44
C ASP A 55 1.95 10.93 -2.21
N PHE A 56 0.71 10.45 -2.01
CA PHE A 56 -0.45 11.09 -2.63
C PHE A 56 -0.63 12.54 -2.16
N LEU A 57 -0.48 12.79 -0.85
CA LEU A 57 -0.57 14.15 -0.31
C LEU A 57 0.49 15.06 -0.92
N ARG A 58 1.69 14.55 -1.15
CA ARG A 58 2.78 15.34 -1.73
C ARG A 58 2.44 15.87 -3.11
N ILE A 59 1.82 15.05 -3.96
CA ILE A 59 1.43 15.50 -5.30
C ILE A 59 0.16 16.35 -5.29
N SER A 60 -0.75 16.14 -4.34
CA SER A 60 -2.03 16.86 -4.32
C SER A 60 -1.94 18.22 -3.62
N PHE A 61 -1.27 18.28 -2.46
CA PHE A 61 -1.15 19.52 -1.70
C PHE A 61 0.09 20.35 -2.03
N GLY A 62 1.14 19.71 -2.53
CA GLY A 62 2.36 20.42 -2.90
C GLY A 62 2.18 21.32 -4.11
N GLU A 63 1.38 20.91 -5.09
CA GLU A 63 1.19 21.64 -6.34
C GLU A 63 -0.20 22.27 -6.48
N PHE A 64 -1.22 21.65 -5.88
CA PHE A 64 -2.62 21.97 -6.15
C PHE A 64 -3.45 22.23 -4.89
N GLY A 65 -2.81 22.60 -3.78
CA GLY A 65 -3.41 22.65 -2.45
C GLY A 65 -4.58 23.60 -2.26
N ASN A 66 -4.83 24.53 -3.18
CA ASN A 66 -5.92 25.52 -3.10
C ASN A 66 -7.14 25.13 -3.94
N GLN A 67 -7.15 23.94 -4.53
CA GLN A 67 -8.25 23.48 -5.36
C GLN A 67 -9.33 22.79 -4.50
N ASP A 68 -10.60 22.92 -4.88
CA ASP A 68 -11.63 22.07 -4.31
C ASP A 68 -11.46 20.63 -4.79
N ALA A 69 -12.18 19.67 -4.17
CA ALA A 69 -12.00 18.25 -4.47
C ALA A 69 -12.30 17.91 -5.94
N ARG A 70 -13.31 18.55 -6.52
CA ARG A 70 -13.69 18.31 -7.91
C ARG A 70 -12.65 18.86 -8.88
N GLY A 71 -12.17 20.08 -8.64
CA GLY A 71 -11.12 20.68 -9.44
C GLY A 71 -9.81 19.93 -9.30
N LEU A 72 -9.49 19.50 -8.09
CA LEU A 72 -8.28 18.72 -7.81
C LEU A 72 -8.30 17.40 -8.59
N ASP A 73 -9.41 16.65 -8.56
CA ASP A 73 -9.54 15.39 -9.29
C ASP A 73 -9.31 15.57 -10.79
N ALA A 74 -9.92 16.59 -11.36
CA ALA A 74 -9.76 16.87 -12.79
C ALA A 74 -8.31 17.19 -13.16
N VAL A 75 -7.62 17.99 -12.33
CA VAL A 75 -6.23 18.37 -12.56
C VAL A 75 -5.32 17.16 -12.41
N LEU A 76 -5.51 16.36 -11.36
CA LEU A 76 -4.70 15.17 -11.12
C LEU A 76 -4.85 14.16 -12.26
N ASP A 77 -6.08 13.88 -12.68
CA ASP A 77 -6.36 12.91 -13.75
C ASP A 77 -5.82 13.38 -15.10
N HIS A 78 -5.80 14.69 -15.35
CA HIS A 78 -5.23 15.25 -16.56
C HIS A 78 -3.70 15.25 -16.55
N THR A 79 -3.10 15.41 -15.37
CA THR A 79 -1.65 15.61 -15.23
C THR A 79 -0.89 14.30 -15.05
N TYR A 80 -1.47 13.33 -14.30
CA TYR A 80 -0.78 12.11 -13.89
C TYR A 80 -1.57 10.86 -14.22
N THR A 81 -0.84 9.75 -14.40
CA THR A 81 -1.40 8.40 -14.36
C THR A 81 -1.01 7.75 -13.02
N ILE A 82 -1.64 6.63 -12.68
CA ILE A 82 -1.27 5.88 -11.47
C ILE A 82 0.21 5.47 -11.55
N ARG A 83 0.67 5.04 -12.72
CA ARG A 83 2.09 4.65 -12.89
C ARG A 83 3.07 5.80 -12.65
N ASP A 84 2.65 7.03 -12.93
CA ASP A 84 3.48 8.21 -12.67
C ASP A 84 3.67 8.48 -11.17
N VAL A 85 2.67 8.17 -10.35
CA VAL A 85 2.65 8.57 -8.93
C VAL A 85 2.99 7.41 -7.99
N MET A 86 2.85 6.17 -8.42
CA MET A 86 3.18 5.02 -7.59
C MET A 86 4.69 4.84 -7.45
N LYS A 87 5.08 4.13 -6.40
CA LYS A 87 6.42 3.57 -6.31
C LYS A 87 6.42 2.24 -7.05
N ALA A 88 7.17 2.16 -8.14
CA ALA A 88 7.28 0.94 -8.94
C ALA A 88 8.17 -0.09 -8.22
N ASP A 89 7.91 -1.36 -8.49
CA ASP A 89 8.73 -2.48 -7.99
C ASP A 89 8.96 -2.39 -6.47
N PRO A 90 7.89 -2.36 -5.66
CA PRO A 90 8.07 -2.27 -4.21
C PRO A 90 8.76 -3.49 -3.66
N VAL A 91 9.40 -3.33 -2.51
CA VAL A 91 9.91 -4.49 -1.76
C VAL A 91 8.71 -5.33 -1.33
N THR A 92 8.79 -6.63 -1.56
CA THR A 92 7.72 -7.60 -1.25
C THR A 92 8.27 -8.72 -0.38
N MET A 93 7.36 -9.53 0.16
CA MET A 93 7.74 -10.78 0.80
C MET A 93 6.83 -11.92 0.32
N PRO A 94 7.31 -13.16 0.31
CA PRO A 94 6.47 -14.29 -0.06
C PRO A 94 5.48 -14.62 1.06
N SER A 95 4.33 -15.19 0.66
CA SER A 95 3.30 -15.62 1.62
C SER A 95 3.78 -16.75 2.54
N THR A 96 4.85 -17.43 2.17
CA THR A 96 5.50 -18.46 2.99
C THR A 96 6.39 -17.89 4.10
N GLY A 97 6.60 -16.56 4.11
CA GLY A 97 7.41 -15.90 5.13
C GLY A 97 6.70 -15.80 6.47
N THR A 98 7.46 -15.35 7.47
CA THR A 98 7.00 -15.28 8.85
C THR A 98 6.76 -13.83 9.28
N VAL A 99 6.07 -13.66 10.41
CA VAL A 99 5.93 -12.36 11.07
C VAL A 99 7.30 -11.75 11.35
N ARG A 100 8.26 -12.57 11.78
CA ARG A 100 9.64 -12.12 12.03
C ARG A 100 10.28 -11.58 10.76
N ASP A 101 10.10 -12.27 9.63
CA ASP A 101 10.64 -11.80 8.34
C ASP A 101 10.07 -10.42 7.99
N ALA A 102 8.77 -10.23 8.14
CA ALA A 102 8.13 -8.95 7.89
C ALA A 102 8.70 -7.85 8.80
N ALA A 103 8.81 -8.14 10.09
CA ALA A 103 9.34 -7.20 11.08
C ALA A 103 10.78 -6.82 10.73
N GLN A 104 11.59 -7.77 10.31
CA GLN A 104 12.99 -7.55 9.96
C GLN A 104 13.11 -6.64 8.73
N ILE A 105 12.32 -6.91 7.70
CA ILE A 105 12.31 -6.08 6.49
C ILE A 105 11.86 -4.65 6.81
N LEU A 106 10.75 -4.50 7.53
CA LEU A 106 10.22 -3.17 7.86
C LEU A 106 11.12 -2.40 8.81
N SER A 107 11.81 -3.09 9.73
CA SER A 107 12.74 -2.44 10.67
C SER A 107 13.99 -1.90 9.99
N ASN A 108 14.38 -2.46 8.86
CA ASN A 108 15.58 -2.08 8.12
C ASN A 108 15.33 -1.07 7.01
N ASN A 109 14.09 -0.62 6.86
CA ASN A 109 13.70 0.27 5.77
C ASN A 109 12.85 1.42 6.31
N SER A 110 12.63 2.44 5.49
CA SER A 110 11.85 3.61 5.87
C SER A 110 10.37 3.51 5.49
N PHE A 111 9.99 2.52 4.69
CA PHE A 111 8.59 2.33 4.32
C PHE A 111 7.84 1.57 5.44
N HIS A 112 6.52 1.67 5.44
CA HIS A 112 5.68 1.16 6.53
C HIS A 112 4.69 0.08 6.10
N SER A 113 4.76 -0.36 4.85
CA SER A 113 3.91 -1.43 4.33
C SER A 113 4.72 -2.37 3.45
N LEU A 114 4.26 -3.61 3.39
CA LEU A 114 4.98 -4.67 2.69
C LEU A 114 3.95 -5.55 1.99
N PRO A 115 3.86 -5.48 0.65
CA PRO A 115 2.99 -6.38 -0.08
C PRO A 115 3.46 -7.83 0.07
N VAL A 116 2.50 -8.73 0.24
CA VAL A 116 2.74 -10.16 0.36
C VAL A 116 2.28 -10.81 -0.94
N VAL A 117 3.16 -11.59 -1.54
CA VAL A 117 2.92 -12.15 -2.88
C VAL A 117 3.13 -13.66 -2.93
N GLU A 118 2.49 -14.28 -3.91
CA GLU A 118 2.78 -15.63 -4.36
C GLU A 118 3.26 -15.52 -5.82
N GLY A 119 4.56 -15.69 -6.05
CA GLY A 119 5.15 -15.31 -7.33
C GLY A 119 4.97 -13.80 -7.54
N ASN A 120 4.22 -13.41 -8.55
CA ASN A 120 3.92 -12.00 -8.83
C ASN A 120 2.49 -11.62 -8.44
N LYS A 121 1.71 -12.57 -7.91
CA LYS A 121 0.32 -12.34 -7.51
C LYS A 121 0.25 -11.74 -6.12
N LEU A 122 -0.43 -10.62 -5.99
CA LEU A 122 -0.68 -10.00 -4.68
C LEU A 122 -1.70 -10.84 -3.90
N VAL A 123 -1.34 -11.24 -2.68
CA VAL A 123 -2.25 -12.02 -1.80
C VAL A 123 -2.54 -11.31 -0.48
N GLY A 124 -1.80 -10.28 -0.13
CA GLY A 124 -2.05 -9.54 1.09
C GLY A 124 -1.12 -8.35 1.24
N ILE A 125 -1.30 -7.64 2.34
CA ILE A 125 -0.39 -6.56 2.73
C ILE A 125 -0.21 -6.61 4.25
N VAL A 126 1.01 -6.41 4.72
CA VAL A 126 1.33 -6.27 6.13
C VAL A 126 1.93 -4.90 6.36
N THR A 127 1.50 -4.25 7.44
CA THR A 127 1.95 -2.90 7.78
C THR A 127 2.66 -2.90 9.14
N SER A 128 3.36 -1.81 9.44
CA SER A 128 3.93 -1.60 10.77
C SER A 128 2.85 -1.68 11.85
N THR A 129 1.66 -1.16 11.58
CA THR A 129 0.53 -1.24 12.52
C THR A 129 0.13 -2.69 12.80
N ASP A 130 0.11 -3.55 11.79
CA ASP A 130 -0.18 -4.98 11.98
C ASP A 130 0.83 -5.63 12.91
N LEU A 131 2.10 -5.28 12.77
CA LEU A 131 3.17 -5.81 13.64
C LEU A 131 3.03 -5.30 15.07
N ILE A 132 2.70 -4.03 15.26
CA ILE A 132 2.48 -3.47 16.58
C ILE A 132 1.27 -4.14 17.24
N ARG A 133 0.19 -4.33 16.50
CA ARG A 133 -1.00 -5.02 17.00
C ARG A 133 -0.69 -6.47 17.40
N TYR A 134 0.09 -7.18 16.58
CA TYR A 134 0.56 -8.51 16.90
C TYR A 134 1.35 -8.52 18.20
N LEU A 135 2.26 -7.56 18.37
CA LEU A 135 3.06 -7.45 19.59
C LEU A 135 2.18 -7.24 20.83
N VAL A 136 1.17 -6.39 20.74
CA VAL A 136 0.23 -6.14 21.83
C VAL A 136 -0.53 -7.44 22.21
N GLU A 137 -0.93 -8.23 21.23
CA GLU A 137 -1.64 -9.49 21.46
C GLU A 137 -0.79 -10.56 22.13
N GLN A 138 0.55 -10.43 22.10
CA GLN A 138 1.47 -11.38 22.76
C GLN A 138 1.65 -11.08 24.26
N TYR A 139 1.23 -9.94 24.71
CA TYR A 139 1.27 -9.55 26.11
C TYR A 139 -0.16 -9.60 26.67
#